data_e983262e642e08774c43224df8e2604a
#
_entry.id   e983262e642e08774c43224df8e2604a
#
_cell.length_a   1.000
_cell.length_b   1.000
_cell.length_c   1.000
_cell.angle_alpha   90.00
_cell.angle_beta   90.00
_cell.angle_gamma   90.00
#
_symmetry.space_group_name_H-M   'P 1'
#
loop_
_entity.id
_entity.type
_entity.pdbx_description
1 polymer ?
#
loop_
_entity_poly.entity_id
_entity_poly.type
_entity_poly.pdbx_seq_one_letter_code
_entity_poly.pdbx_strand_id
1 'polypeptide(L)'
;MTFRLGLLIVVVCIALSSCSKLFSPRGSGEIPDTDQTETLLKAHVFHLADTIGERNVYHPGSMERSARYIEQKLEGMGYAVTRQAVHIPPSGEFGAVKDWTAYNLIAIKKGTSPQPKMLIVGAHYDTKVGMDNWHDHGPARPSRTGTPGANDNASGVAALLETARALAATSTLHDVCLVAYANEEPPFYQTPAMGSAVHAKSVSHHSGREKIIGMIALETLGCYSPRVNKKRQSAVVAGLAGLPDRCDYVAFLSTNTGRKLARSCAEEFSALSRFPVRSAVFPYYTRGVSWSDDWGYMKEGIPSFAATDTAFLRCDDYHEPAIRLKSW
;
A
#
# COMPACT_ATOMS: atom_id res chain seq x y z
N MET A 1 4.03 -20.71 7.27
CA MET A 1 3.41 -20.73 8.61
C MET A 1 3.97 -19.58 9.41
N THR A 2 3.24 -18.57 9.56
CA THR A 2 3.29 -17.32 10.35
C THR A 2 2.95 -16.08 9.51
N PHE A 3 1.80 -16.12 8.86
CA PHE A 3 1.04 -14.91 8.49
C PHE A 3 0.56 -14.18 9.76
N ARG A 4 1.02 -14.70 10.88
CA ARG A 4 0.56 -14.36 12.20
C ARG A 4 0.90 -12.94 12.57
N LEU A 5 -0.11 -12.15 12.85
CA LEU A 5 -0.06 -10.94 13.68
C LEU A 5 0.61 -9.70 13.10
N GLY A 6 1.64 -9.82 12.22
CA GLY A 6 2.39 -8.66 11.75
C GLY A 6 1.55 -7.71 10.91
N LEU A 7 0.78 -8.25 9.98
CA LEU A 7 0.00 -7.45 9.04
C LEU A 7 -1.17 -6.74 9.72
N LEU A 8 -1.90 -7.44 10.59
CA LEU A 8 -3.03 -6.87 11.32
C LEU A 8 -2.61 -5.75 12.24
N ILE A 9 -1.48 -5.93 12.91
CA ILE A 9 -0.99 -4.98 13.89
C ILE A 9 -0.45 -3.73 13.20
N VAL A 10 0.22 -3.85 12.03
CA VAL A 10 0.60 -2.68 11.21
C VAL A 10 -0.62 -1.82 10.92
N VAL A 11 -1.68 -2.44 10.46
CA VAL A 11 -2.89 -1.75 10.03
C VAL A 11 -3.67 -1.15 11.19
N VAL A 12 -3.91 -1.92 12.25
CA VAL A 12 -4.67 -1.45 13.41
C VAL A 12 -3.86 -0.46 14.24
N CYS A 13 -2.56 -0.67 14.43
CA CYS A 13 -1.72 0.27 15.16
C CYS A 13 -1.52 1.59 14.41
N ILE A 14 -1.38 1.56 13.09
CA ILE A 14 -1.32 2.79 12.28
C ILE A 14 -2.65 3.55 12.36
N ALA A 15 -3.78 2.83 12.33
CA ALA A 15 -5.10 3.45 12.40
C ALA A 15 -5.46 3.96 13.81
N LEU A 16 -5.04 3.25 14.86
CA LEU A 16 -5.38 3.58 16.26
C LEU A 16 -4.34 4.50 16.93
N SER A 17 -3.10 4.49 16.46
CA SER A 17 -1.98 5.11 17.18
C SER A 17 -1.26 6.24 16.45
N SER A 18 -1.79 6.75 15.33
CA SER A 18 -1.17 7.91 14.68
C SER A 18 -1.08 9.10 15.64
N CYS A 19 -0.04 9.10 16.46
CA CYS A 19 0.25 10.00 17.55
C CYS A 19 -0.75 9.94 18.71
N SER A 20 -0.36 9.48 19.87
CA SER A 20 -1.12 9.54 21.13
C SER A 20 -1.66 10.93 21.46
N LYS A 21 -1.13 11.98 20.80
CA LYS A 21 -1.63 13.35 20.81
C LYS A 21 -2.63 13.68 19.69
N LEU A 22 -2.74 12.85 18.65
CA LEU A 22 -3.63 13.06 17.49
C LEU A 22 -4.86 12.16 17.51
N PHE A 23 -4.80 11.02 18.20
CA PHE A 23 -5.89 10.09 18.37
C PHE A 23 -6.08 9.79 19.88
N SER A 24 -7.14 10.31 20.46
CA SER A 24 -7.57 9.88 21.79
C SER A 24 -8.56 8.74 21.58
N PRO A 25 -8.23 7.49 21.90
CA PRO A 25 -9.18 6.39 21.81
C PRO A 25 -10.25 6.59 22.87
N ARG A 26 -11.41 7.11 22.50
CA ARG A 26 -12.62 7.01 23.31
C ARG A 26 -13.39 5.77 22.86
N GLY A 27 -13.00 4.66 23.41
CA GLY A 27 -13.63 3.36 23.23
C GLY A 27 -12.64 2.29 23.67
N SER A 28 -13.12 1.25 24.32
CA SER A 28 -12.35 0.02 24.53
C SER A 28 -12.10 -0.59 23.13
N GLY A 29 -11.03 -0.16 22.47
CA GLY A 29 -10.62 -0.76 21.23
C GLY A 29 -10.16 -2.17 21.48
N GLU A 30 -11.08 -3.12 21.46
CA GLU A 30 -10.73 -4.52 21.38
C GLU A 30 -9.90 -4.70 20.10
N ILE A 31 -8.71 -5.28 20.27
CA ILE A 31 -7.91 -5.75 19.14
C ILE A 31 -8.81 -6.72 18.37
N PRO A 32 -9.05 -6.49 17.05
CA PRO A 32 -9.89 -7.37 16.28
C PRO A 32 -9.44 -8.83 16.44
N ASP A 33 -10.38 -9.76 16.46
CA ASP A 33 -10.09 -11.19 16.52
C ASP A 33 -9.04 -11.55 15.46
N THR A 34 -7.88 -12.01 15.93
CA THR A 34 -6.71 -12.27 15.09
C THR A 34 -6.97 -13.38 14.09
N ASP A 35 -7.74 -14.43 14.47
CA ASP A 35 -8.01 -15.57 13.61
C ASP A 35 -9.01 -15.20 12.51
N GLN A 36 -10.03 -14.40 12.83
CA GLN A 36 -10.95 -13.85 11.84
C GLN A 36 -10.22 -12.95 10.83
N THR A 37 -9.34 -12.09 11.31
CA THR A 37 -8.62 -11.16 10.45
C THR A 37 -7.63 -11.88 9.56
N GLU A 38 -6.90 -12.88 10.03
CA GLU A 38 -6.03 -13.71 9.20
C GLU A 38 -6.83 -14.39 8.07
N THR A 39 -7.99 -14.92 8.40
CA THR A 39 -8.89 -15.55 7.43
C THR A 39 -9.35 -14.57 6.36
N LEU A 40 -9.75 -13.35 6.75
CA LEU A 40 -10.19 -12.32 5.84
C LEU A 40 -9.05 -11.80 4.94
N LEU A 41 -7.88 -11.56 5.50
CA LEU A 41 -6.70 -11.17 4.73
C LEU A 41 -6.37 -12.18 3.64
N LYS A 42 -6.35 -13.48 3.99
CA LYS A 42 -6.13 -14.55 3.01
C LYS A 42 -7.23 -14.59 1.93
N ALA A 43 -8.48 -14.42 2.34
CA ALA A 43 -9.60 -14.40 1.40
C ALA A 43 -9.50 -13.24 0.41
N HIS A 44 -9.10 -12.05 0.86
CA HIS A 44 -8.89 -10.89 -0.02
C HIS A 44 -7.74 -11.12 -1.00
N VAL A 45 -6.58 -11.59 -0.51
CA VAL A 45 -5.43 -11.90 -1.37
C VAL A 45 -5.79 -12.97 -2.40
N PHE A 46 -6.43 -14.07 -1.97
CA PHE A 46 -6.84 -15.14 -2.87
C PHE A 46 -7.81 -14.63 -3.94
N HIS A 47 -8.82 -13.85 -3.56
CA HIS A 47 -9.80 -13.33 -4.52
C HIS A 47 -9.13 -12.42 -5.57
N LEU A 48 -8.27 -11.52 -5.15
CA LEU A 48 -7.59 -10.60 -6.08
C LEU A 48 -6.57 -11.31 -6.95
N ALA A 49 -5.72 -12.15 -6.37
CA ALA A 49 -4.59 -12.73 -7.08
C ALA A 49 -4.91 -14.03 -7.83
N ASP A 50 -5.84 -14.85 -7.34
CA ASP A 50 -6.20 -16.13 -7.94
C ASP A 50 -7.49 -16.04 -8.77
N THR A 51 -8.59 -15.57 -8.15
CA THR A 51 -9.89 -15.51 -8.83
C THR A 51 -9.92 -14.45 -9.94
N ILE A 52 -9.33 -13.26 -9.70
CA ILE A 52 -9.25 -12.18 -10.69
C ILE A 52 -7.97 -12.30 -11.52
N GLY A 53 -6.83 -12.51 -10.87
CA GLY A 53 -5.53 -12.66 -11.51
C GLY A 53 -4.86 -11.33 -11.87
N GLU A 54 -4.17 -11.27 -13.01
CA GLU A 54 -3.48 -10.08 -13.51
C GLU A 54 -4.45 -8.89 -13.68
N ARG A 55 -4.09 -7.73 -13.10
CA ARG A 55 -4.93 -6.54 -12.95
C ARG A 55 -4.19 -5.29 -13.41
N ASN A 56 -4.29 -4.96 -14.67
CA ASN A 56 -3.69 -3.74 -15.21
C ASN A 56 -4.50 -3.21 -16.40
N VAL A 57 -4.10 -2.08 -16.93
CA VAL A 57 -4.84 -1.41 -18.02
C VAL A 57 -4.93 -2.20 -19.32
N TYR A 58 -4.06 -3.18 -19.51
CA TYR A 58 -4.12 -4.09 -20.66
C TYR A 58 -5.14 -5.22 -20.45
N HIS A 59 -5.63 -5.37 -19.22
CA HIS A 59 -6.70 -6.28 -18.81
C HIS A 59 -7.85 -5.49 -18.17
N PRO A 60 -8.54 -4.59 -18.92
CA PRO A 60 -9.51 -3.65 -18.35
C PRO A 60 -10.66 -4.36 -17.62
N GLY A 61 -11.03 -5.55 -18.06
CA GLY A 61 -12.06 -6.34 -17.37
C GLY A 61 -11.64 -6.82 -15.98
N SER A 62 -10.36 -7.15 -15.76
CA SER A 62 -9.86 -7.53 -14.43
C SER A 62 -9.67 -6.33 -13.53
N MET A 63 -9.22 -5.20 -14.05
CA MET A 63 -9.17 -3.94 -13.32
C MET A 63 -10.55 -3.54 -12.80
N GLU A 64 -11.57 -3.56 -13.63
CA GLU A 64 -12.94 -3.22 -13.21
C GLU A 64 -13.50 -4.24 -12.21
N ARG A 65 -13.24 -5.55 -12.36
CA ARG A 65 -13.65 -6.55 -11.35
C ARG A 65 -12.99 -6.30 -10.01
N SER A 66 -11.71 -5.92 -9.99
CA SER A 66 -10.98 -5.57 -8.77
C SER A 66 -11.53 -4.32 -8.12
N ALA A 67 -11.78 -3.27 -8.91
CA ALA A 67 -12.38 -2.04 -8.42
C ALA A 67 -13.75 -2.31 -7.79
N ARG A 68 -14.63 -3.06 -8.45
CA ARG A 68 -15.95 -3.44 -7.89
C ARG A 68 -15.85 -4.27 -6.63
N TYR A 69 -14.90 -5.21 -6.58
CA TYR A 69 -14.69 -6.00 -5.37
C TYR A 69 -14.32 -5.13 -4.17
N ILE A 70 -13.35 -4.23 -4.34
CA ILE A 70 -12.90 -3.33 -3.28
C ILE A 70 -14.03 -2.38 -2.86
N GLU A 71 -14.73 -1.79 -3.82
CA GLU A 71 -15.88 -0.91 -3.61
C GLU A 71 -16.98 -1.60 -2.80
N GLN A 72 -17.41 -2.81 -3.22
CA GLN A 72 -18.41 -3.60 -2.51
C GLN A 72 -17.99 -3.94 -1.07
N LYS A 73 -16.70 -4.23 -0.83
CA LYS A 73 -16.20 -4.49 0.52
C LYS A 73 -16.27 -3.24 1.39
N LEU A 74 -15.85 -2.10 0.88
CA LEU A 74 -15.91 -0.82 1.61
C LEU A 74 -17.37 -0.39 1.87
N GLU A 75 -18.25 -0.51 0.89
CA GLU A 75 -19.68 -0.21 1.02
C GLU A 75 -20.36 -1.15 2.03
N GLY A 76 -20.02 -2.43 2.01
CA GLY A 76 -20.50 -3.41 2.99
C GLY A 76 -20.08 -3.13 4.43
N MET A 77 -19.04 -2.30 4.63
CA MET A 77 -18.60 -1.79 5.94
C MET A 77 -19.23 -0.43 6.29
N GLY A 78 -20.12 0.10 5.44
CA GLY A 78 -20.82 1.37 5.64
C GLY A 78 -20.10 2.62 5.12
N TYR A 79 -19.06 2.47 4.31
CA TYR A 79 -18.39 3.60 3.68
C TYR A 79 -19.10 4.04 2.39
N ALA A 80 -19.20 5.35 2.18
CA ALA A 80 -19.47 5.87 0.84
C ALA A 80 -18.16 5.87 0.04
N VAL A 81 -18.18 5.25 -1.13
CA VAL A 81 -17.01 5.16 -2.00
C VAL A 81 -17.11 6.14 -3.15
N THR A 82 -16.05 6.92 -3.37
CA THR A 82 -15.92 7.83 -4.50
C THR A 82 -14.90 7.26 -5.49
N ARG A 83 -15.27 7.18 -6.77
CA ARG A 83 -14.36 6.84 -7.85
C ARG A 83 -13.72 8.11 -8.41
N GLN A 84 -12.40 8.26 -8.22
CA GLN A 84 -11.63 9.34 -8.82
C GLN A 84 -11.01 8.87 -10.13
N ALA A 85 -11.32 9.55 -11.23
CA ALA A 85 -10.77 9.20 -12.53
C ALA A 85 -9.25 9.43 -12.61
N VAL A 86 -8.56 8.43 -13.12
CA VAL A 86 -7.14 8.46 -13.50
C VAL A 86 -7.09 8.26 -15.01
N HIS A 87 -7.00 9.38 -15.72
CA HIS A 87 -7.05 9.40 -17.17
C HIS A 87 -5.69 9.07 -17.78
N ILE A 88 -5.67 8.14 -18.73
CA ILE A 88 -4.49 7.74 -19.49
C ILE A 88 -4.69 8.22 -20.92
N PRO A 89 -3.99 9.28 -21.34
CA PRO A 89 -4.13 9.79 -22.70
C PRO A 89 -3.57 8.81 -23.73
N PRO A 90 -4.07 8.82 -24.97
CA PRO A 90 -3.54 8.02 -26.05
C PRO A 90 -2.17 8.57 -26.48
N SER A 91 -1.13 8.22 -25.77
CA SER A 91 0.24 8.59 -26.07
C SER A 91 1.07 7.37 -26.40
N GLY A 92 2.02 7.51 -27.32
CA GLY A 92 3.03 6.48 -27.60
C GLY A 92 3.93 6.17 -26.40
N GLU A 93 3.90 7.02 -25.36
CA GLU A 93 4.68 6.89 -24.14
C GLU A 93 4.24 5.68 -23.29
N PHE A 94 2.94 5.36 -23.30
CA PHE A 94 2.38 4.22 -22.54
C PHE A 94 2.07 3.00 -23.42
N GLY A 95 2.64 2.91 -24.62
CA GLY A 95 2.39 1.82 -25.55
C GLY A 95 1.05 1.91 -26.24
N ALA A 96 0.49 0.77 -26.65
CA ALA A 96 -0.77 0.68 -27.41
C ALA A 96 -2.04 0.83 -26.54
N VAL A 97 -1.95 1.48 -25.40
CA VAL A 97 -3.13 1.75 -24.56
C VAL A 97 -3.96 2.82 -25.27
N LYS A 98 -5.19 2.44 -25.63
CA LYS A 98 -6.18 3.41 -26.12
C LYS A 98 -6.55 4.34 -24.96
N ASP A 99 -7.05 5.53 -25.31
CA ASP A 99 -7.69 6.45 -24.36
C ASP A 99 -8.57 5.67 -23.36
N TRP A 100 -8.13 5.60 -22.12
CA TRP A 100 -8.76 4.78 -21.09
C TRP A 100 -8.69 5.46 -19.73
N THR A 101 -9.65 5.15 -18.89
CA THR A 101 -9.74 5.72 -17.54
C THR A 101 -9.75 4.59 -16.51
N ALA A 102 -8.75 4.58 -15.65
CA ALA A 102 -8.74 3.83 -14.40
C ALA A 102 -9.34 4.66 -13.27
N TYR A 103 -9.59 4.06 -12.12
CA TYR A 103 -10.21 4.76 -10.99
C TYR A 103 -9.48 4.48 -9.69
N ASN A 104 -9.10 5.53 -8.97
CA ASN A 104 -8.85 5.40 -7.55
C ASN A 104 -10.19 5.25 -6.81
N LEU A 105 -10.22 4.40 -5.78
CA LEU A 105 -11.39 4.19 -4.94
C LEU A 105 -11.12 4.82 -3.58
N ILE A 106 -11.94 5.79 -3.20
CA ILE A 106 -11.72 6.64 -2.02
C ILE A 106 -12.86 6.46 -1.03
N ALA A 107 -12.55 6.11 0.20
CA ALA A 107 -13.47 6.04 1.32
C ALA A 107 -12.94 6.85 2.50
N ILE A 108 -13.79 7.58 3.20
CA ILE A 108 -13.37 8.45 4.30
C ILE A 108 -14.08 8.06 5.59
N LYS A 109 -13.32 7.68 6.61
CA LYS A 109 -13.78 7.65 7.99
C LYS A 109 -13.70 9.03 8.56
N LYS A 110 -14.84 9.62 8.91
CA LYS A 110 -14.91 10.95 9.52
C LYS A 110 -14.44 10.93 10.97
N GLY A 111 -13.60 11.90 11.30
CA GLY A 111 -13.17 12.14 12.67
C GLY A 111 -14.17 12.97 13.48
N THR A 112 -13.99 13.00 14.79
CA THR A 112 -14.86 13.71 15.74
C THR A 112 -14.38 15.13 16.08
N SER A 113 -13.15 15.49 15.65
CA SER A 113 -12.62 16.85 15.86
C SER A 113 -13.47 17.90 15.11
N PRO A 114 -13.75 19.07 15.71
CA PRO A 114 -14.38 20.17 14.99
C PRO A 114 -13.50 20.76 13.86
N GLN A 115 -12.19 20.51 13.92
CA GLN A 115 -11.23 20.89 12.88
C GLN A 115 -10.36 19.66 12.54
N PRO A 116 -10.92 18.67 11.84
CA PRO A 116 -10.20 17.45 11.57
C PRO A 116 -9.08 17.70 10.57
N LYS A 117 -7.92 17.09 10.84
CA LYS A 117 -6.89 16.86 9.84
C LYS A 117 -7.15 15.51 9.16
N MET A 118 -6.40 15.20 8.13
CA MET A 118 -6.57 13.98 7.36
C MET A 118 -5.28 13.14 7.38
N LEU A 119 -5.39 11.88 7.78
CA LEU A 119 -4.40 10.85 7.52
C LEU A 119 -4.85 10.03 6.31
N ILE A 120 -3.94 9.79 5.38
CA ILE A 120 -4.23 9.00 4.18
C ILE A 120 -3.53 7.64 4.33
N VAL A 121 -4.26 6.57 4.07
CA VAL A 121 -3.74 5.20 4.01
C VAL A 121 -4.14 4.62 2.66
N GLY A 122 -3.19 4.08 1.92
CA GLY A 122 -3.51 3.58 0.59
C GLY A 122 -2.67 2.40 0.15
N ALA A 123 -3.18 1.70 -0.87
CA ALA A 123 -2.52 0.58 -1.53
C ALA A 123 -2.94 0.55 -2.99
N HIS A 124 -2.02 0.24 -3.90
CA HIS A 124 -2.40 0.04 -5.28
C HIS A 124 -3.04 -1.34 -5.49
N TYR A 125 -3.97 -1.41 -6.44
CA TYR A 125 -4.68 -2.66 -6.74
C TYR A 125 -4.37 -3.23 -8.12
N ASP A 126 -3.61 -2.51 -8.94
CA ASP A 126 -3.05 -3.02 -10.18
C ASP A 126 -1.86 -3.96 -9.94
N THR A 127 -1.40 -4.59 -10.99
CA THR A 127 -0.27 -5.52 -10.98
C THR A 127 0.64 -5.28 -12.17
N LYS A 128 1.88 -5.66 -12.02
CA LYS A 128 2.88 -5.52 -13.07
C LYS A 128 2.48 -6.25 -14.34
N VAL A 129 2.50 -5.53 -15.45
CA VAL A 129 2.30 -6.06 -16.79
C VAL A 129 3.53 -6.87 -17.24
N GLY A 130 3.33 -7.85 -18.12
CA GLY A 130 4.43 -8.57 -18.74
C GLY A 130 5.37 -7.61 -19.49
N MET A 131 6.67 -7.77 -19.28
CA MET A 131 7.75 -6.95 -19.86
C MET A 131 8.89 -7.85 -20.36
N ASP A 132 9.75 -7.34 -21.23
CA ASP A 132 10.92 -8.09 -21.71
C ASP A 132 11.97 -8.26 -20.62
N ASN A 133 12.07 -7.30 -19.71
CA ASN A 133 13.01 -7.30 -18.62
C ASN A 133 12.31 -6.81 -17.33
N TRP A 134 12.30 -7.66 -16.31
CA TRP A 134 11.66 -7.39 -15.02
C TRP A 134 12.28 -6.26 -14.20
N HIS A 135 13.52 -5.92 -14.54
CA HIS A 135 14.26 -4.86 -13.86
C HIS A 135 14.14 -3.51 -14.55
N ASP A 136 13.45 -3.46 -15.70
CA ASP A 136 13.38 -2.27 -16.53
C ASP A 136 12.02 -1.58 -16.47
N HIS A 137 12.10 -0.26 -16.54
CA HIS A 137 11.03 0.64 -16.94
C HIS A 137 10.84 0.60 -18.48
N GLY A 138 11.11 -0.54 -19.09
CA GLY A 138 11.02 -0.76 -20.52
C GLY A 138 9.58 -0.80 -21.01
N PRO A 139 9.36 -0.91 -22.32
CA PRO A 139 8.01 -0.92 -22.88
C PRO A 139 7.23 -2.13 -22.38
N ALA A 140 5.99 -1.89 -21.97
CA ALA A 140 5.06 -2.95 -21.61
C ALA A 140 4.87 -3.95 -22.76
N ARG A 141 4.77 -5.23 -22.43
CA ARG A 141 4.51 -6.34 -23.37
C ARG A 141 3.23 -7.05 -22.95
N PRO A 142 2.04 -6.49 -23.26
CA PRO A 142 0.77 -7.05 -22.81
C PRO A 142 0.45 -8.42 -23.40
N SER A 143 1.20 -8.87 -24.41
CA SER A 143 1.12 -10.23 -24.95
C SER A 143 1.83 -11.27 -24.09
N ARG A 144 2.63 -10.86 -23.11
CA ARG A 144 3.27 -11.72 -22.12
C ARG A 144 2.45 -11.74 -20.85
N THR A 145 2.45 -12.85 -20.17
CA THR A 145 1.81 -12.97 -18.85
C THR A 145 2.51 -12.07 -17.86
N GLY A 146 1.76 -11.18 -17.23
CA GLY A 146 2.20 -10.38 -16.10
C GLY A 146 2.08 -11.12 -14.78
N THR A 147 2.08 -10.40 -13.68
CA THR A 147 1.98 -11.03 -12.35
C THR A 147 0.52 -11.09 -11.88
N PRO A 148 0.11 -12.14 -11.16
CA PRO A 148 -1.17 -12.15 -10.46
C PRO A 148 -1.15 -11.26 -9.20
N GLY A 149 0.02 -10.78 -8.76
CA GLY A 149 0.17 -9.77 -7.72
C GLY A 149 -0.42 -10.14 -6.37
N ALA A 150 -0.07 -11.32 -5.81
CA ALA A 150 -0.56 -11.71 -4.49
C ALA A 150 0.12 -10.89 -3.39
N ASN A 151 1.46 -10.80 -3.42
CA ASN A 151 2.19 -9.93 -2.52
C ASN A 151 2.16 -8.48 -3.02
N ASP A 152 2.34 -8.28 -4.31
CA ASP A 152 2.39 -7.00 -4.98
C ASP A 152 1.17 -6.81 -5.92
N ASN A 153 0.04 -6.14 -5.48
CA ASN A 153 -0.09 -5.65 -4.12
C ASN A 153 -1.48 -6.03 -3.54
N ALA A 154 -1.96 -7.26 -3.82
CA ALA A 154 -3.18 -7.75 -3.18
C ALA A 154 -3.03 -7.82 -1.65
N SER A 155 -1.79 -7.99 -1.13
CA SER A 155 -1.52 -7.99 0.31
C SER A 155 -1.75 -6.61 0.93
N GLY A 156 -1.30 -5.54 0.27
CA GLY A 156 -1.55 -4.16 0.68
C GLY A 156 -3.04 -3.80 0.62
N VAL A 157 -3.73 -4.22 -0.45
CA VAL A 157 -5.20 -4.03 -0.57
C VAL A 157 -5.95 -4.79 0.52
N ALA A 158 -5.56 -6.02 0.83
CA ALA A 158 -6.15 -6.79 1.93
C ALA A 158 -5.97 -6.06 3.27
N ALA A 159 -4.77 -5.53 3.52
CA ALA A 159 -4.48 -4.73 4.70
C ALA A 159 -5.32 -3.45 4.74
N LEU A 160 -5.52 -2.77 3.61
CA LEU A 160 -6.39 -1.59 3.50
C LEU A 160 -7.84 -1.91 3.86
N LEU A 161 -8.38 -3.02 3.34
CA LEU A 161 -9.75 -3.45 3.64
C LEU A 161 -9.94 -3.82 5.10
N GLU A 162 -8.98 -4.53 5.70
CA GLU A 162 -9.04 -4.86 7.13
C GLU A 162 -8.84 -3.64 8.04
N THR A 163 -8.07 -2.63 7.58
CA THR A 163 -8.02 -1.30 8.22
C THR A 163 -9.39 -0.64 8.18
N ALA A 164 -10.04 -0.66 7.03
CA ALA A 164 -11.39 -0.10 6.88
C ALA A 164 -12.37 -0.77 7.85
N ARG A 165 -12.32 -2.10 7.96
CA ARG A 165 -13.17 -2.88 8.86
C ARG A 165 -12.96 -2.50 10.33
N ALA A 166 -11.72 -2.40 10.76
CA ALA A 166 -11.38 -2.00 12.12
C ALA A 166 -11.84 -0.56 12.43
N LEU A 167 -11.62 0.36 11.49
CA LEU A 167 -12.02 1.77 11.61
C LEU A 167 -13.54 1.95 11.59
N ALA A 168 -14.29 1.10 10.90
CA ALA A 168 -15.76 1.19 10.86
C ALA A 168 -16.37 1.13 12.27
N ALA A 169 -15.81 0.27 13.14
CA ALA A 169 -16.24 0.08 14.53
C ALA A 169 -15.59 1.05 15.54
N THR A 170 -14.69 1.94 15.08
CA THR A 170 -13.87 2.78 15.96
C THR A 170 -14.14 4.26 15.72
N SER A 171 -14.07 5.07 16.78
CA SER A 171 -14.09 6.53 16.68
C SER A 171 -12.67 7.08 16.53
N THR A 172 -12.46 7.99 15.58
CA THR A 172 -11.18 8.67 15.36
C THR A 172 -11.29 10.16 15.63
N LEU A 173 -10.22 10.79 16.09
CA LEU A 173 -10.18 12.24 16.29
C LEU A 173 -10.14 12.98 14.94
N HIS A 174 -9.34 12.47 14.02
CA HIS A 174 -9.12 13.04 12.69
C HIS A 174 -9.71 12.16 11.60
N ASP A 175 -9.91 12.73 10.40
CA ASP A 175 -10.37 11.97 9.24
C ASP A 175 -9.28 10.94 8.81
N VAL A 176 -9.73 9.75 8.44
CA VAL A 176 -8.87 8.75 7.79
C VAL A 176 -9.40 8.51 6.38
N CYS A 177 -8.58 8.86 5.39
CA CYS A 177 -8.86 8.63 3.98
C CYS A 177 -8.21 7.33 3.54
N LEU A 178 -9.03 6.36 3.14
CA LEU A 178 -8.62 5.05 2.63
C LEU A 178 -8.69 5.09 1.12
N VAL A 179 -7.59 4.75 0.44
CA VAL A 179 -7.52 4.84 -1.02
C VAL A 179 -6.94 3.57 -1.63
N ALA A 180 -7.69 2.93 -2.52
CA ALA A 180 -7.13 1.93 -3.41
C ALA A 180 -6.72 2.62 -4.73
N TYR A 181 -5.43 2.60 -5.04
CA TYR A 181 -4.86 3.31 -6.20
C TYR A 181 -4.81 2.43 -7.43
N ALA A 182 -5.04 3.06 -8.58
CA ALA A 182 -4.81 2.47 -9.89
C ALA A 182 -3.47 2.91 -10.47
N ASN A 183 -2.89 2.09 -11.35
CA ASN A 183 -1.73 2.45 -12.18
C ASN A 183 -0.48 2.84 -11.37
N GLU A 184 -0.14 2.07 -10.35
CA GLU A 184 1.13 2.23 -9.65
C GLU A 184 2.27 1.65 -10.47
N GLU A 185 2.05 0.50 -11.07
CA GLU A 185 3.03 -0.31 -11.77
C GLU A 185 3.47 0.29 -13.12
N PRO A 186 4.67 -0.05 -13.61
CA PRO A 186 5.07 0.30 -14.96
C PRO A 186 4.03 -0.13 -16.02
N PRO A 187 3.74 0.73 -17.02
CA PRO A 187 4.51 1.91 -17.44
C PRO A 187 4.13 3.22 -16.73
N PHE A 188 3.18 3.22 -15.78
CA PHE A 188 2.66 4.44 -15.15
C PHE A 188 3.45 4.88 -13.93
N TYR A 189 4.29 4.00 -13.42
CA TYR A 189 5.15 4.23 -12.27
C TYR A 189 5.90 5.57 -12.38
N GLN A 190 5.78 6.39 -11.33
CA GLN A 190 6.35 7.74 -11.23
C GLN A 190 5.98 8.69 -12.38
N THR A 191 4.80 8.52 -12.98
CA THR A 191 4.25 9.42 -13.98
C THR A 191 3.03 10.19 -13.44
N PRO A 192 2.56 11.24 -14.13
CA PRO A 192 1.31 11.91 -13.80
C PRO A 192 0.05 11.03 -13.94
N ALA A 193 0.15 9.88 -14.61
CA ALA A 193 -0.93 8.90 -14.76
C ALA A 193 -0.93 7.82 -13.65
N MET A 194 -0.02 7.91 -12.69
CA MET A 194 -0.03 7.11 -11.48
C MET A 194 -1.15 7.57 -10.55
N GLY A 195 -1.99 6.64 -10.07
CA GLY A 195 -3.18 6.98 -9.30
C GLY A 195 -2.90 7.77 -8.03
N SER A 196 -1.84 7.41 -7.30
CA SER A 196 -1.41 8.14 -6.11
C SER A 196 -0.95 9.56 -6.40
N ALA A 197 -0.32 9.81 -7.56
CA ALA A 197 0.06 11.16 -7.99
C ALA A 197 -1.19 12.02 -8.29
N VAL A 198 -2.19 11.44 -8.96
CA VAL A 198 -3.47 12.11 -9.22
C VAL A 198 -4.17 12.49 -7.93
N HIS A 199 -4.24 11.55 -6.97
CA HIS A 199 -4.89 11.81 -5.69
C HIS A 199 -4.11 12.83 -4.84
N ALA A 200 -2.79 12.68 -4.72
CA ALA A 200 -1.93 13.60 -3.97
C ALA A 200 -2.08 15.05 -4.46
N LYS A 201 -2.05 15.25 -5.77
CA LYS A 201 -2.27 16.56 -6.39
C LYS A 201 -3.66 17.10 -6.07
N SER A 202 -4.69 16.27 -6.17
CA SER A 202 -6.08 16.66 -5.85
C SER A 202 -6.21 17.15 -4.41
N VAL A 203 -5.73 16.38 -3.43
CA VAL A 203 -5.88 16.74 -2.01
C VAL A 203 -5.00 17.92 -1.61
N SER A 204 -3.81 18.08 -2.19
CA SER A 204 -2.95 19.23 -1.92
C SER A 204 -3.55 20.54 -2.38
N HIS A 205 -4.31 20.53 -3.47
CA HIS A 205 -4.96 21.72 -4.04
C HIS A 205 -6.29 22.05 -3.35
N HIS A 206 -7.10 21.04 -3.00
CA HIS A 206 -8.45 21.26 -2.46
C HIS A 206 -8.49 21.42 -0.94
N SER A 207 -7.67 20.66 -0.21
CA SER A 207 -7.72 20.65 1.26
C SER A 207 -6.70 21.56 1.92
N GLY A 208 -5.64 21.92 1.19
CA GLY A 208 -4.46 22.55 1.77
C GLY A 208 -3.55 21.53 2.48
N ARG A 209 -2.22 21.63 2.23
CA ARG A 209 -1.24 20.68 2.76
C ARG A 209 -1.20 20.65 4.29
N GLU A 210 -1.47 21.76 4.93
CA GLU A 210 -1.47 21.92 6.39
C GLU A 210 -2.56 21.10 7.10
N LYS A 211 -3.59 20.69 6.38
CA LYS A 211 -4.66 19.82 6.89
C LYS A 211 -4.35 18.34 6.74
N ILE A 212 -3.28 17.98 6.00
CA ILE A 212 -2.89 16.60 5.78
C ILE A 212 -1.80 16.22 6.80
N ILE A 213 -2.07 15.22 7.62
CA ILE A 213 -1.10 14.67 8.58
C ILE A 213 0.03 13.99 7.82
N GLY A 214 -0.34 13.19 6.82
CA GLY A 214 0.56 12.49 5.94
C GLY A 214 -0.11 11.30 5.24
N MET A 215 0.70 10.52 4.54
CA MET A 215 0.25 9.35 3.80
C MET A 215 1.10 8.13 4.14
N ILE A 216 0.44 6.98 4.26
CA ILE A 216 1.02 5.66 4.49
C ILE A 216 0.68 4.77 3.30
N ALA A 217 1.69 4.39 2.53
CA ALA A 217 1.53 3.38 1.49
C ALA A 217 1.68 1.99 2.11
N LEU A 218 0.70 1.13 1.86
CA LEU A 218 0.73 -0.28 2.23
C LEU A 218 1.25 -1.06 1.01
N GLU A 219 2.52 -1.46 1.07
CA GLU A 219 3.26 -1.96 -0.08
C GLU A 219 3.86 -3.33 0.23
N THR A 220 3.45 -4.37 -0.51
CA THR A 220 3.98 -5.73 -0.32
C THR A 220 4.08 -6.12 1.17
N LEU A 221 3.08 -6.81 1.70
CA LEU A 221 2.97 -7.08 3.14
C LEU A 221 2.85 -8.57 3.47
N GLY A 222 3.25 -9.47 2.56
CA GLY A 222 3.02 -10.90 2.71
C GLY A 222 4.30 -11.77 2.77
N CYS A 223 5.48 -11.22 2.51
CA CYS A 223 6.71 -12.00 2.40
C CYS A 223 7.57 -11.93 3.67
N TYR A 224 7.27 -12.79 4.63
CA TYR A 224 8.02 -12.87 5.89
C TYR A 224 8.63 -14.26 6.09
N SER A 225 9.87 -14.31 6.58
CA SER A 225 10.59 -15.56 6.88
C SER A 225 11.60 -15.35 8.01
N PRO A 226 11.70 -16.27 8.96
CA PRO A 226 12.75 -16.24 9.96
C PRO A 226 14.13 -16.63 9.39
N ARG A 227 14.18 -17.03 8.12
CA ARG A 227 15.42 -17.41 7.46
C ARG A 227 16.23 -16.21 7.02
N VAL A 228 17.53 -16.30 7.09
CA VAL A 228 18.45 -15.32 6.54
C VAL A 228 18.48 -15.45 5.01
N ASN A 229 18.15 -14.41 4.29
CA ASN A 229 18.24 -14.39 2.83
C ASN A 229 19.64 -13.95 2.39
N LYS A 230 20.55 -14.91 2.21
CA LYS A 230 21.95 -14.65 1.82
C LYS A 230 22.11 -14.07 0.41
N LYS A 231 21.16 -14.29 -0.50
CA LYS A 231 21.28 -13.86 -1.91
C LYS A 231 21.13 -12.33 -2.09
N ARG A 232 20.46 -11.66 -1.17
CA ARG A 232 20.14 -10.23 -1.28
C ARG A 232 20.78 -9.37 -0.18
N GLN A 233 21.52 -9.97 0.75
CA GLN A 233 22.29 -9.28 1.80
C GLN A 233 23.39 -8.35 1.29
N SER A 234 23.81 -8.49 0.03
CA SER A 234 24.82 -7.62 -0.60
C SER A 234 24.31 -6.21 -0.92
N ALA A 235 23.05 -5.89 -0.64
CA ALA A 235 22.58 -4.53 -0.78
C ALA A 235 23.23 -3.67 0.30
N VAL A 236 24.21 -2.88 -0.09
CA VAL A 236 24.87 -1.86 0.72
C VAL A 236 23.84 -0.97 1.46
N VAL A 237 22.72 -0.75 0.82
CA VAL A 237 21.57 0.00 1.34
C VAL A 237 20.94 -0.68 2.56
N ALA A 238 20.73 -1.99 2.56
CA ALA A 238 20.17 -2.70 3.71
C ALA A 238 21.12 -2.66 4.91
N GLY A 239 22.42 -2.81 4.66
CA GLY A 239 23.45 -2.73 5.70
C GLY A 239 23.59 -1.34 6.29
N LEU A 240 23.61 -0.29 5.45
CA LEU A 240 23.66 1.12 5.89
C LEU A 240 22.41 1.55 6.67
N ALA A 241 21.26 0.95 6.37
CA ALA A 241 19.99 1.21 7.08
C ALA A 241 19.88 0.46 8.40
N GLY A 242 20.79 -0.42 8.73
CA GLY A 242 20.69 -1.30 9.89
C GLY A 242 19.49 -2.26 9.81
N LEU A 243 19.05 -2.61 8.57
CA LEU A 243 18.00 -3.58 8.38
C LEU A 243 18.52 -4.96 8.74
N PRO A 244 17.76 -5.77 9.50
CA PRO A 244 18.21 -7.09 9.92
C PRO A 244 18.41 -8.03 8.74
N ASP A 245 19.32 -8.99 8.89
CA ASP A 245 19.54 -10.05 7.93
C ASP A 245 18.37 -11.04 7.82
N ARG A 246 17.51 -11.07 8.82
CA ARG A 246 16.29 -11.88 8.86
C ARG A 246 15.14 -11.13 8.20
N CYS A 247 14.26 -11.88 7.55
CA CYS A 247 13.10 -11.32 6.84
C CYS A 247 11.82 -11.35 7.70
N ASP A 248 11.93 -11.19 9.01
CA ASP A 248 10.84 -11.28 9.99
C ASP A 248 10.46 -9.93 10.62
N TYR A 249 10.53 -8.86 9.85
CA TYR A 249 10.16 -7.51 10.27
C TYR A 249 9.39 -6.77 9.16
N VAL A 250 8.61 -5.77 9.53
CA VAL A 250 8.08 -4.75 8.61
C VAL A 250 9.01 -3.54 8.61
N ALA A 251 9.23 -2.97 7.42
CA ALA A 251 10.02 -1.75 7.25
C ALA A 251 9.09 -0.55 6.99
N PHE A 252 9.35 0.57 7.66
CA PHE A 252 8.76 1.87 7.37
C PHE A 252 9.82 2.71 6.69
N LEU A 253 9.76 2.75 5.36
CA LEU A 253 10.74 3.41 4.52
C LEU A 253 10.26 4.80 4.12
N SER A 254 11.05 5.82 4.39
CA SER A 254 10.68 7.20 4.09
C SER A 254 11.84 8.01 3.53
N THR A 255 11.51 9.14 2.95
CA THR A 255 12.45 10.23 2.71
C THR A 255 12.48 11.18 3.93
N ASN A 256 13.30 12.23 3.85
CA ASN A 256 13.34 13.25 4.91
C ASN A 256 11.98 13.88 5.21
N THR A 257 11.12 14.01 4.20
CA THR A 257 9.76 14.58 4.33
C THR A 257 8.89 13.73 5.24
N GLY A 258 8.96 12.40 5.12
CA GLY A 258 8.17 11.44 5.89
C GLY A 258 8.80 11.02 7.23
N ARG A 259 10.05 11.44 7.52
CA ARG A 259 10.84 10.96 8.67
C ARG A 259 10.07 10.96 10.00
N LYS A 260 9.45 12.08 10.34
CA LYS A 260 8.74 12.22 11.62
C LYS A 260 7.54 11.28 11.69
N LEU A 261 6.75 11.21 10.61
CA LEU A 261 5.59 10.35 10.52
C LEU A 261 5.99 8.88 10.65
N ALA A 262 6.95 8.41 9.83
CA ALA A 262 7.41 7.02 9.85
C ALA A 262 7.96 6.61 11.22
N ARG A 263 8.73 7.49 11.86
CA ARG A 263 9.30 7.25 13.18
C ARG A 263 8.21 7.16 14.26
N SER A 264 7.29 8.11 14.31
CA SER A 264 6.18 8.07 15.27
C SER A 264 5.32 6.82 15.08
N CYS A 265 4.99 6.47 13.84
CA CYS A 265 4.25 5.23 13.58
C CYS A 265 5.02 3.97 14.01
N ALA A 266 6.35 3.94 13.83
CA ALA A 266 7.17 2.80 14.26
C ALA A 266 7.25 2.68 15.80
N GLU A 267 7.35 3.79 16.51
CA GLU A 267 7.34 3.85 17.98
C GLU A 267 6.01 3.31 18.53
N GLU A 268 4.88 3.78 18.00
CA GLU A 268 3.54 3.32 18.39
C GLU A 268 3.32 1.84 18.02
N PHE A 269 3.74 1.44 16.82
CA PHE A 269 3.68 0.04 16.41
C PHE A 269 4.44 -0.87 17.38
N SER A 270 5.64 -0.47 17.79
CA SER A 270 6.46 -1.23 18.74
C SER A 270 5.83 -1.29 20.13
N ALA A 271 5.06 -0.28 20.54
CA ALA A 271 4.34 -0.25 21.81
C ALA A 271 3.14 -1.20 21.83
N LEU A 272 2.51 -1.43 20.68
CA LEU A 272 1.28 -2.21 20.56
C LEU A 272 1.52 -3.63 20.01
N SER A 273 2.65 -3.87 19.37
CA SER A 273 2.96 -5.14 18.69
C SER A 273 4.30 -5.70 19.12
N ARG A 274 4.36 -7.03 19.24
CA ARG A 274 5.63 -7.76 19.37
C ARG A 274 6.30 -8.07 18.02
N PHE A 275 5.62 -7.80 16.91
CA PHE A 275 6.21 -8.01 15.59
C PHE A 275 7.27 -6.94 15.33
N PRO A 276 8.47 -7.31 14.87
CA PRO A 276 9.55 -6.34 14.70
C PRO A 276 9.24 -5.31 13.62
N VAL A 277 9.49 -4.04 13.90
CA VAL A 277 9.43 -2.93 12.93
C VAL A 277 10.79 -2.25 12.82
N ARG A 278 11.10 -1.75 11.63
CA ARG A 278 12.29 -0.95 11.35
C ARG A 278 11.88 0.31 10.60
N SER A 279 12.24 1.47 11.12
CA SER A 279 12.06 2.74 10.41
C SER A 279 13.40 3.21 9.86
N ALA A 280 13.46 3.47 8.57
CA ALA A 280 14.64 3.94 7.88
C ALA A 280 14.34 5.12 6.97
N VAL A 281 15.29 6.05 6.89
CA VAL A 281 15.17 7.28 6.11
C VAL A 281 16.30 7.35 5.11
N PHE A 282 15.95 7.56 3.84
CA PHE A 282 16.90 7.58 2.75
C PHE A 282 16.70 8.81 1.85
N PRO A 283 17.70 9.20 1.07
CA PRO A 283 17.50 10.08 -0.06
C PRO A 283 16.49 9.47 -1.06
N TYR A 284 15.67 10.31 -1.68
CA TYR A 284 14.58 9.85 -2.59
C TYR A 284 15.07 9.04 -3.81
N TYR A 285 16.32 9.23 -4.24
CA TYR A 285 16.94 8.48 -5.33
C TYR A 285 17.52 7.12 -4.90
N THR A 286 17.36 6.76 -3.63
CA THR A 286 17.82 5.46 -3.14
C THR A 286 16.92 4.36 -3.67
N ARG A 287 17.50 3.34 -4.28
CA ARG A 287 16.77 2.20 -4.83
C ARG A 287 15.87 1.55 -3.77
N GLY A 288 14.59 1.40 -4.06
CA GLY A 288 13.58 0.84 -3.16
C GLY A 288 12.92 1.84 -2.20
N VAL A 289 13.28 3.13 -2.31
CA VAL A 289 12.68 4.20 -1.49
C VAL A 289 11.79 5.06 -2.40
N SER A 290 10.59 5.38 -1.92
CA SER A 290 9.56 6.05 -2.73
C SER A 290 9.28 5.29 -4.05
N TRP A 291 9.29 3.96 -3.95
CA TRP A 291 8.97 3.06 -5.05
C TRP A 291 7.53 2.59 -5.00
N SER A 292 6.68 3.29 -4.30
CA SER A 292 5.25 2.99 -4.20
C SER A 292 4.43 4.28 -4.21
N ASP A 293 3.18 4.18 -3.81
CA ASP A 293 2.20 5.26 -3.77
C ASP A 293 2.63 6.48 -2.92
N ASP A 294 3.57 6.31 -2.01
CA ASP A 294 4.17 7.39 -1.22
C ASP A 294 4.89 8.44 -2.08
N TRP A 295 5.36 8.06 -3.28
CA TRP A 295 6.04 8.95 -4.20
C TRP A 295 5.18 10.14 -4.62
N GLY A 296 3.91 9.91 -4.99
CA GLY A 296 3.00 10.98 -5.39
C GLY A 296 2.86 12.06 -4.33
N TYR A 297 2.77 11.65 -3.07
CA TYR A 297 2.64 12.56 -1.92
C TYR A 297 3.94 13.27 -1.56
N MET A 298 5.06 12.55 -1.64
CA MET A 298 6.38 13.15 -1.48
C MET A 298 6.61 14.29 -2.48
N LYS A 299 6.21 14.11 -3.73
CA LYS A 299 6.31 15.14 -4.78
C LYS A 299 5.48 16.39 -4.47
N GLU A 300 4.35 16.22 -3.80
CA GLU A 300 3.50 17.31 -3.35
C GLU A 300 3.97 17.90 -1.99
N GLY A 301 5.08 17.41 -1.42
CA GLY A 301 5.60 17.87 -0.13
C GLY A 301 4.77 17.42 1.07
N ILE A 302 3.91 16.41 0.89
CA ILE A 302 3.12 15.79 1.95
C ILE A 302 3.99 14.71 2.63
N PRO A 303 4.09 14.67 3.98
CA PRO A 303 4.79 13.62 4.67
C PRO A 303 4.28 12.25 4.28
N SER A 304 5.16 11.35 3.81
CA SER A 304 4.75 10.01 3.37
C SER A 304 5.81 8.96 3.64
N PHE A 305 5.39 7.71 3.80
CA PHE A 305 6.27 6.56 3.89
C PHE A 305 5.57 5.30 3.39
N ALA A 306 6.37 4.30 2.98
CA ALA A 306 5.90 2.97 2.65
C ALA A 306 6.09 2.03 3.85
N ALA A 307 5.01 1.35 4.26
CA ALA A 307 5.05 0.20 5.14
C ALA A 307 5.16 -1.06 4.26
N THR A 308 6.31 -1.75 4.32
CA THR A 308 6.63 -2.82 3.37
C THR A 308 7.38 -3.98 4.02
N ASP A 309 7.21 -5.15 3.46
CA ASP A 309 8.06 -6.31 3.78
C ASP A 309 9.41 -6.26 3.05
N THR A 310 9.65 -5.23 2.21
CA THR A 310 10.82 -5.11 1.34
C THR A 310 10.97 -6.27 0.34
N ALA A 311 9.87 -6.68 -0.30
CA ALA A 311 9.82 -7.85 -1.19
C ALA A 311 10.95 -7.89 -2.23
N PHE A 312 11.30 -6.74 -2.81
CA PHE A 312 12.40 -6.61 -3.78
C PHE A 312 13.77 -7.05 -3.24
N LEU A 313 13.94 -7.14 -1.90
CA LEU A 313 15.17 -7.62 -1.25
C LEU A 313 15.05 -9.05 -0.72
N ARG A 314 13.84 -9.57 -0.50
CA ARG A 314 13.66 -10.81 0.24
C ARG A 314 12.74 -11.85 -0.39
N CYS A 315 11.92 -11.47 -1.38
CA CYS A 315 11.00 -12.37 -2.07
C CYS A 315 11.61 -12.84 -3.40
N ASP A 316 11.78 -14.14 -3.55
CA ASP A 316 12.31 -14.69 -4.81
C ASP A 316 11.30 -14.58 -5.95
N ASP A 317 10.00 -14.58 -5.62
CA ASP A 317 8.87 -14.52 -6.56
C ASP A 317 8.38 -13.07 -6.80
N TYR A 318 9.12 -12.05 -6.35
CA TYR A 318 8.77 -10.65 -6.56
C TYR A 318 8.76 -10.32 -8.05
N HIS A 319 7.62 -9.84 -8.56
CA HIS A 319 7.36 -9.55 -9.98
C HIS A 319 7.39 -10.76 -10.93
N GLU A 320 7.40 -11.99 -10.42
CA GLU A 320 7.39 -13.18 -11.25
C GLU A 320 5.96 -13.56 -11.68
N PRO A 321 5.77 -14.07 -12.92
CA PRO A 321 4.45 -14.48 -13.42
C PRO A 321 3.88 -15.68 -12.69
N ALA A 322 4.72 -16.54 -12.17
CA ALA A 322 4.32 -17.77 -11.48
C ALA A 322 4.26 -17.54 -9.98
N ILE A 323 3.06 -17.41 -9.43
CA ILE A 323 2.88 -17.49 -7.98
C ILE A 323 2.58 -18.92 -7.59
N ARG A 324 3.39 -19.46 -6.72
CA ARG A 324 3.04 -20.66 -5.95
C ARG A 324 2.18 -20.21 -4.76
N LEU A 325 0.89 -19.96 -4.98
CA LEU A 325 -0.09 -19.68 -3.91
C LEU A 325 -0.13 -20.79 -2.83
N LYS A 326 0.51 -21.93 -3.09
CA LYS A 326 0.61 -23.06 -2.14
C LYS A 326 1.44 -22.79 -0.90
N SER A 327 2.12 -21.66 -0.82
CA SER A 327 2.98 -21.27 0.33
C SER A 327 2.41 -20.13 1.18
N TRP A 328 1.19 -19.67 0.89
CA TRP A 328 0.52 -18.58 1.60
C TRP A 328 -0.39 -19.10 2.73
#